data_3ef8f7152064b62b840d0bb961cfa018
#
_entry.id   3ef8f7152064b62b840d0bb961cfa018
#
_cell.length_a   1.000
_cell.length_b   1.000
_cell.length_c   1.000
_cell.angle_alpha   90.00
_cell.angle_beta   90.00
_cell.angle_gamma   90.00
#
_symmetry.space_group_name_H-M   'P 1'
#
loop_
_entity.id
_entity.type
_entity.pdbx_description
1 polymer ?
#
loop_
_entity_poly.entity_id
_entity_poly.type
_entity_poly.pdbx_seq_one_letter_code
_entity_poly.pdbx_strand_id
1 'polypeptide(L)'
;MAVKKNTEVENVEVTETVEKEAVNVLDLLLGSDLGTIKQPHKDMEITRLSEALGAPFVVRCEALSPDTYEEVQENAIKISGKDVDLDMNKLQMLTVIEGVKATAVDENGNRVAAGLLLKNKELLSRFKAPTPKELCRKLFLSGEVANMYNAITKLSGFSETAVKELKN
;
A
#
# COMPACT_ATOMS: atom_id res chain seq x y z
N MET A 1 50.80 6.23 63.92
CA MET A 1 49.96 5.09 63.55
C MET A 1 48.65 5.58 62.95
N ALA A 2 48.52 5.45 61.67
CA ALA A 2 47.34 5.93 60.92
C ALA A 2 46.36 4.76 60.71
N VAL A 3 45.13 4.90 61.20
CA VAL A 3 44.06 3.96 60.95
C VAL A 3 43.27 4.46 59.72
N LYS A 4 43.38 3.71 58.64
CA LYS A 4 42.57 3.92 57.44
C LYS A 4 41.14 3.44 57.68
N LYS A 5 40.15 4.33 57.62
CA LYS A 5 38.72 3.96 57.51
C LYS A 5 38.38 3.80 56.04
N ASN A 6 38.08 2.58 55.65
CA ASN A 6 37.40 2.27 54.39
C ASN A 6 35.96 2.71 54.50
N THR A 7 35.53 3.56 53.58
CA THR A 7 34.12 3.87 53.37
C THR A 7 33.70 3.14 52.09
N GLU A 8 33.00 2.03 52.23
CA GLU A 8 32.30 1.41 51.13
C GLU A 8 31.14 2.29 50.72
N VAL A 9 31.16 2.69 49.49
CA VAL A 9 29.99 3.37 48.83
C VAL A 9 29.16 2.27 48.23
N GLU A 10 28.03 1.94 48.86
CA GLU A 10 26.98 1.09 48.28
C GLU A 10 26.41 1.82 47.04
N ASN A 11 26.64 1.20 45.90
CA ASN A 11 25.99 1.58 44.63
C ASN A 11 24.55 1.03 44.68
N VAL A 12 23.61 1.88 45.01
CA VAL A 12 22.19 1.56 44.84
C VAL A 12 21.86 1.68 43.38
N GLU A 13 21.83 0.57 42.65
CA GLU A 13 21.19 0.49 41.34
C GLU A 13 19.70 0.72 41.52
N VAL A 14 19.28 1.93 41.15
CA VAL A 14 17.85 2.25 40.96
C VAL A 14 17.45 1.63 39.64
N THR A 15 16.94 0.41 39.68
CA THR A 15 16.21 -0.18 38.56
C THR A 15 14.89 0.55 38.43
N GLU A 16 14.84 1.55 37.56
CA GLU A 16 13.56 2.10 37.05
C GLU A 16 12.84 0.98 36.27
N THR A 17 11.96 0.27 36.96
CA THR A 17 10.92 -0.52 36.31
C THR A 17 9.95 0.47 35.68
N VAL A 18 10.16 0.75 34.39
CA VAL A 18 9.14 1.40 33.55
C VAL A 18 7.97 0.40 33.48
N GLU A 19 6.97 0.61 34.32
CA GLU A 19 5.68 -0.05 34.18
C GLU A 19 5.17 0.32 32.80
N LYS A 20 5.18 -0.64 31.88
CA LYS A 20 4.48 -0.50 30.61
C LYS A 20 3.01 -0.41 30.93
N GLU A 21 2.46 0.81 30.92
CA GLU A 21 1.03 1.01 31.01
C GLU A 21 0.36 0.08 29.98
N ALA A 22 -0.60 -0.72 30.45
CA ALA A 22 -1.36 -1.62 29.59
C ALA A 22 -2.13 -0.77 28.56
N VAL A 23 -1.68 -0.81 27.31
CA VAL A 23 -2.28 -0.04 26.23
C VAL A 23 -3.63 -0.65 25.88
N ASN A 24 -4.71 0.09 26.07
CA ASN A 24 -6.04 -0.30 25.63
C ASN A 24 -6.23 0.12 24.16
N VAL A 25 -6.48 -0.86 23.28
CA VAL A 25 -6.66 -0.62 21.83
C VAL A 25 -7.86 0.29 21.54
N LEU A 26 -8.94 0.23 22.35
CA LEU A 26 -10.09 1.12 22.19
C LEU A 26 -9.70 2.55 22.50
N ASP A 27 -8.95 2.79 23.55
CA ASP A 27 -8.50 4.14 23.93
C ASP A 27 -7.55 4.73 22.89
N LEU A 28 -6.69 3.89 22.28
CA LEU A 28 -5.87 4.31 21.16
C LEU A 28 -6.69 4.79 19.98
N LEU A 29 -7.73 4.05 19.59
CA LEU A 29 -8.59 4.41 18.47
C LEU A 29 -9.44 5.63 18.76
N LEU A 30 -10.02 5.72 19.97
CA LEU A 30 -10.87 6.83 20.38
C LEU A 30 -10.08 8.13 20.57
N GLY A 31 -8.82 8.03 21.00
CA GLY A 31 -7.93 9.19 21.18
C GLY A 31 -7.17 9.60 19.92
N SER A 32 -7.24 8.82 18.84
CA SER A 32 -6.49 9.08 17.61
C SER A 32 -7.28 9.93 16.64
N ASP A 33 -6.57 10.80 15.90
CA ASP A 33 -7.12 11.41 14.70
C ASP A 33 -7.20 10.35 13.60
N LEU A 34 -8.42 10.00 13.17
CA LEU A 34 -8.66 9.02 12.11
C LEU A 34 -7.98 9.39 10.79
N GLY A 35 -7.69 10.67 10.57
CA GLY A 35 -6.90 11.16 9.43
C GLY A 35 -5.45 10.67 9.41
N THR A 36 -4.92 10.15 10.53
CA THR A 36 -3.59 9.54 10.60
C THR A 36 -3.56 8.11 10.04
N ILE A 37 -4.71 7.44 9.99
CA ILE A 37 -4.85 6.08 9.45
C ILE A 37 -4.98 6.16 7.93
N LYS A 38 -3.84 6.28 7.26
CA LYS A 38 -3.80 6.36 5.79
C LYS A 38 -3.64 4.98 5.17
N GLN A 39 -4.19 4.82 3.97
CA GLN A 39 -3.96 3.60 3.20
C GLN A 39 -2.48 3.50 2.81
N PRO A 40 -1.86 2.31 3.00
CA PRO A 40 -0.49 2.08 2.57
C PRO A 40 -0.34 2.28 1.07
N HIS A 41 0.80 2.82 0.66
CA HIS A 41 1.12 3.00 -0.75
C HIS A 41 2.59 2.75 -1.02
N LYS A 42 2.91 2.54 -2.29
CA LYS A 42 4.27 2.42 -2.81
C LYS A 42 4.37 3.08 -4.17
N ASP A 43 5.37 3.93 -4.35
CA ASP A 43 5.68 4.51 -5.66
C ASP A 43 6.55 3.53 -6.45
N MET A 44 6.21 3.30 -7.71
CA MET A 44 6.88 2.38 -8.62
C MET A 44 7.17 3.07 -9.95
N GLU A 45 8.39 2.95 -10.42
CA GLU A 45 8.78 3.43 -11.75
C GLU A 45 8.57 2.33 -12.80
N ILE A 46 7.95 2.69 -13.91
CA ILE A 46 7.82 1.82 -15.08
C ILE A 46 8.95 2.18 -16.05
N THR A 47 10.07 1.51 -15.91
CA THR A 47 11.33 1.84 -16.60
C THR A 47 11.17 1.99 -18.11
N ARG A 48 10.47 1.06 -18.76
CA ARG A 48 10.19 1.11 -20.19
C ARG A 48 9.48 2.41 -20.61
N LEU A 49 8.51 2.86 -19.80
CA LEU A 49 7.79 4.10 -20.09
C LEU A 49 8.64 5.33 -19.77
N SER A 50 9.47 5.27 -18.74
CA SER A 50 10.45 6.33 -18.46
C SER A 50 11.41 6.52 -19.62
N GLU A 51 11.95 5.45 -20.16
CA GLU A 51 12.84 5.48 -21.33
C GLU A 51 12.13 6.01 -22.56
N ALA A 52 10.92 5.53 -22.85
CA ALA A 52 10.15 5.94 -24.02
C ALA A 52 9.72 7.40 -23.99
N LEU A 53 9.46 7.94 -22.81
CA LEU A 53 8.97 9.31 -22.63
C LEU A 53 10.09 10.31 -22.31
N GLY A 54 11.31 9.84 -22.03
CA GLY A 54 12.46 10.66 -21.70
C GLY A 54 12.37 11.35 -20.31
N ALA A 55 11.49 10.84 -19.43
CA ALA A 55 11.31 11.36 -18.08
C ALA A 55 10.80 10.24 -17.14
N PRO A 56 11.07 10.28 -15.82
CA PRO A 56 10.62 9.26 -14.88
C PRO A 56 9.09 9.08 -14.90
N PHE A 57 8.63 7.92 -15.33
CA PHE A 57 7.22 7.53 -15.29
C PHE A 57 6.94 6.75 -14.01
N VAL A 58 6.53 7.46 -12.98
CA VAL A 58 6.30 6.89 -11.66
C VAL A 58 4.80 6.88 -11.35
N VAL A 59 4.30 5.72 -11.00
CA VAL A 59 2.93 5.51 -10.54
C VAL A 59 2.92 5.19 -9.05
N ARG A 60 1.82 5.54 -8.39
CA ARG A 60 1.57 5.16 -7.00
C ARG A 60 0.61 3.98 -6.96
N CYS A 61 1.07 2.86 -6.41
CA CYS A 61 0.23 1.74 -6.06
C CYS A 61 -0.29 1.94 -4.63
N GLU A 62 -1.60 1.94 -4.44
CA GLU A 62 -2.25 2.08 -3.13
C GLU A 62 -3.01 0.80 -2.75
N ALA A 63 -3.10 0.53 -1.45
CA ALA A 63 -3.96 -0.51 -0.93
C ALA A 63 -5.42 -0.26 -1.33
N LEU A 64 -6.15 -1.31 -1.66
CA LEU A 64 -7.59 -1.22 -1.86
C LEU A 64 -8.31 -1.28 -0.51
N SER A 65 -9.40 -0.52 -0.38
CA SER A 65 -10.33 -0.70 0.73
C SER A 65 -11.02 -2.06 0.63
N PRO A 66 -11.53 -2.63 1.73
CA PRO A 66 -12.29 -3.88 1.69
C PRO A 66 -13.44 -3.85 0.67
N ASP A 67 -14.21 -2.77 0.64
CA ASP A 67 -15.34 -2.60 -0.28
C ASP A 67 -14.88 -2.60 -1.76
N THR A 68 -13.82 -1.85 -2.07
CA THR A 68 -13.27 -1.82 -3.43
C THR A 68 -12.70 -3.18 -3.84
N TYR A 69 -12.08 -3.90 -2.91
CA TYR A 69 -11.54 -5.23 -3.18
C TYR A 69 -12.65 -6.24 -3.46
N GLU A 70 -13.73 -6.20 -2.67
CA GLU A 70 -14.93 -7.03 -2.89
C GLU A 70 -15.55 -6.76 -4.27
N GLU A 71 -15.77 -5.49 -4.62
CA GLU A 71 -16.27 -5.10 -5.94
C GLU A 71 -15.40 -5.60 -7.09
N VAL A 72 -14.07 -5.51 -6.95
CA VAL A 72 -13.12 -6.03 -7.94
C VAL A 72 -13.22 -7.54 -8.08
N GLN A 73 -13.36 -8.28 -6.97
CA GLN A 73 -13.54 -9.74 -7.00
C GLN A 73 -14.85 -10.13 -7.67
N GLU A 74 -15.96 -9.52 -7.28
CA GLU A 74 -17.29 -9.77 -7.89
C GLU A 74 -17.26 -9.56 -9.41
N ASN A 75 -16.64 -8.47 -9.85
CA ASN A 75 -16.49 -8.16 -11.27
C ASN A 75 -15.53 -9.11 -12.00
N ALA A 76 -14.66 -9.83 -11.30
CA ALA A 76 -13.73 -10.81 -11.87
C ALA A 76 -14.33 -12.23 -11.93
N ILE A 77 -15.48 -12.46 -11.32
CA ILE A 77 -16.16 -13.76 -11.38
C ILE A 77 -16.57 -14.07 -12.82
N LYS A 78 -16.32 -15.32 -13.22
CA LYS A 78 -16.75 -15.91 -14.50
C LYS A 78 -17.69 -17.05 -14.22
N ILE A 79 -18.88 -16.98 -14.77
CA ILE A 79 -19.89 -18.05 -14.68
C ILE A 79 -19.89 -18.79 -16.01
N SER A 80 -19.66 -20.11 -15.95
CA SER A 80 -19.71 -21.00 -17.12
C SER A 80 -20.63 -22.18 -16.80
N GLY A 81 -21.89 -22.07 -17.20
CA GLY A 81 -22.90 -23.07 -16.86
C GLY A 81 -23.18 -23.13 -15.36
N LYS A 82 -22.81 -24.24 -14.70
CA LYS A 82 -22.92 -24.40 -13.24
C LYS A 82 -21.64 -24.07 -12.48
N ASP A 83 -20.57 -23.84 -13.20
CA ASP A 83 -19.26 -23.57 -12.60
C ASP A 83 -19.07 -22.07 -12.43
N VAL A 84 -18.60 -21.70 -11.23
CA VAL A 84 -18.23 -20.33 -10.86
C VAL A 84 -16.72 -20.32 -10.65
N ASP A 85 -16.01 -19.56 -11.45
CA ASP A 85 -14.55 -19.45 -11.38
C ASP A 85 -14.12 -17.99 -11.33
N LEU A 86 -12.91 -17.74 -10.86
CA LEU A 86 -12.31 -16.41 -10.77
C LEU A 86 -11.34 -16.21 -11.96
N ASP A 87 -11.66 -15.25 -12.83
CA ASP A 87 -10.77 -14.85 -13.90
C ASP A 87 -9.59 -14.03 -13.33
N MET A 88 -8.45 -14.70 -13.10
CA MET A 88 -7.27 -14.09 -12.51
C MET A 88 -6.70 -12.95 -13.34
N ASN A 89 -6.75 -13.03 -14.67
CA ASN A 89 -6.28 -11.95 -15.53
C ASN A 89 -7.16 -10.70 -15.39
N LYS A 90 -8.46 -10.92 -15.29
CA LYS A 90 -9.43 -9.85 -15.07
C LYS A 90 -9.29 -9.27 -13.67
N LEU A 91 -9.09 -10.10 -12.65
CA LEU A 91 -8.83 -9.68 -11.28
C LEU A 91 -7.60 -8.78 -11.19
N GLN A 92 -6.46 -9.22 -11.75
CA GLN A 92 -5.23 -8.43 -11.75
C GLN A 92 -5.43 -7.07 -12.42
N MET A 93 -6.06 -7.05 -13.58
CA MET A 93 -6.32 -5.82 -14.32
C MET A 93 -7.24 -4.86 -13.57
N LEU A 94 -8.34 -5.35 -13.00
CA LEU A 94 -9.28 -4.52 -12.24
C LEU A 94 -8.63 -3.98 -10.96
N THR A 95 -7.84 -4.79 -10.27
CA THR A 95 -7.05 -4.33 -9.10
C THR A 95 -6.10 -3.19 -9.46
N VAL A 96 -5.41 -3.29 -10.59
CA VAL A 96 -4.51 -2.23 -11.08
C VAL A 96 -5.29 -0.97 -11.47
N ILE A 97 -6.46 -1.12 -12.10
CA ILE A 97 -7.32 0.02 -12.46
C ILE A 97 -7.74 0.82 -11.22
N GLU A 98 -8.09 0.14 -10.14
CA GLU A 98 -8.52 0.79 -8.89
C GLU A 98 -7.36 1.25 -7.99
N GLY A 99 -6.24 0.54 -8.00
CA GLY A 99 -5.14 0.79 -7.08
C GLY A 99 -4.01 1.66 -7.62
N VAL A 100 -3.95 1.95 -8.94
CA VAL A 100 -2.86 2.73 -9.53
C VAL A 100 -3.28 4.18 -9.76
N LYS A 101 -2.51 5.09 -9.14
CA LYS A 101 -2.69 6.54 -9.28
C LYS A 101 -1.54 7.16 -10.06
N ALA A 102 -1.87 8.19 -10.83
CA ALA A 102 -0.86 9.11 -11.35
C ALA A 102 -0.15 9.81 -10.19
N THR A 103 1.07 10.24 -10.42
CA THR A 103 1.83 11.02 -9.43
C THR A 103 2.21 12.39 -9.99
N ALA A 104 2.34 13.35 -9.08
CA ALA A 104 2.91 14.66 -9.34
C ALA A 104 3.96 14.96 -8.27
N VAL A 105 4.78 15.97 -8.50
CA VAL A 105 5.73 16.50 -7.49
C VAL A 105 5.16 17.81 -7.00
N ASP A 106 4.99 17.95 -5.69
CA ASP A 106 4.48 19.17 -5.06
C ASP A 106 5.57 20.27 -4.98
N GLU A 107 5.19 21.44 -4.49
CA GLU A 107 6.08 22.60 -4.34
C GLU A 107 7.28 22.31 -3.41
N ASN A 108 7.16 21.32 -2.52
CA ASN A 108 8.22 20.91 -1.60
C ASN A 108 9.10 19.78 -2.17
N GLY A 109 8.84 19.32 -3.39
CA GLY A 109 9.56 18.23 -4.02
C GLY A 109 9.06 16.84 -3.63
N ASN A 110 7.95 16.73 -2.88
CA ASN A 110 7.38 15.45 -2.49
C ASN A 110 6.50 14.87 -3.60
N ARG A 111 6.55 13.57 -3.76
CA ARG A 111 5.66 12.87 -4.69
C ARG A 111 4.29 12.65 -4.07
N VAL A 112 3.25 13.11 -4.76
CA VAL A 112 1.86 13.04 -4.32
C VAL A 112 1.00 12.33 -5.37
N ALA A 113 -0.10 11.73 -4.94
CA ALA A 113 -1.08 11.14 -5.85
C ALA A 113 -1.85 12.25 -6.60
N ALA A 114 -2.06 12.04 -7.91
CA ALA A 114 -2.74 12.97 -8.80
C ALA A 114 -3.98 12.34 -9.48
N GLY A 115 -4.69 11.47 -8.76
CA GLY A 115 -5.90 10.81 -9.23
C GLY A 115 -5.66 9.45 -9.90
N LEU A 116 -6.74 8.74 -10.20
CA LEU A 116 -6.70 7.43 -10.84
C LEU A 116 -6.19 7.53 -12.27
N LEU A 117 -5.05 6.89 -12.55
CA LEU A 117 -4.39 6.98 -13.85
C LEU A 117 -5.25 6.43 -14.98
N LEU A 118 -5.76 5.20 -14.82
CA LEU A 118 -6.44 4.47 -15.88
C LEU A 118 -7.90 4.90 -16.08
N LYS A 119 -8.47 5.66 -15.15
CA LYS A 119 -9.81 6.26 -15.25
C LYS A 119 -9.78 7.72 -15.71
N ASN A 120 -8.60 8.26 -16.03
CA ASN A 120 -8.46 9.62 -16.50
C ASN A 120 -9.08 9.79 -17.89
N LYS A 121 -10.08 10.67 -18.02
CA LYS A 121 -10.87 10.86 -19.24
C LYS A 121 -10.04 11.38 -20.42
N GLU A 122 -9.06 12.23 -20.14
CA GLU A 122 -8.19 12.80 -21.18
C GLU A 122 -7.26 11.72 -21.75
N LEU A 123 -6.71 10.84 -20.88
CA LEU A 123 -5.91 9.70 -21.33
C LEU A 123 -6.75 8.71 -22.13
N LEU A 124 -7.95 8.37 -21.67
CA LEU A 124 -8.87 7.51 -22.41
C LEU A 124 -9.13 8.05 -23.83
N SER A 125 -9.41 9.34 -23.94
CA SER A 125 -9.63 9.99 -25.22
C SER A 125 -8.36 9.99 -26.09
N ARG A 126 -7.23 10.38 -25.53
CA ARG A 126 -5.95 10.47 -26.27
C ARG A 126 -5.49 9.12 -26.81
N PHE A 127 -5.64 8.05 -26.03
CA PHE A 127 -5.30 6.70 -26.45
C PHE A 127 -6.40 6.01 -27.26
N LYS A 128 -7.53 6.69 -27.52
CA LYS A 128 -8.72 6.11 -28.15
C LYS A 128 -9.08 4.78 -27.48
N ALA A 129 -9.12 4.78 -26.16
CA ALA A 129 -9.46 3.65 -25.32
C ALA A 129 -10.87 3.86 -24.75
N PRO A 130 -11.90 3.12 -25.18
CA PRO A 130 -13.27 3.29 -24.72
C PRO A 130 -13.44 2.90 -23.24
N THR A 131 -12.54 2.10 -22.70
CA THR A 131 -12.60 1.64 -21.31
C THR A 131 -11.23 1.70 -20.61
N PRO A 132 -11.21 1.81 -19.28
CA PRO A 132 -9.98 1.70 -18.49
C PRO A 132 -9.18 0.42 -18.75
N LYS A 133 -9.87 -0.70 -19.02
CA LYS A 133 -9.24 -1.98 -19.38
C LYS A 133 -8.46 -1.88 -20.68
N GLU A 134 -9.01 -1.22 -21.68
CA GLU A 134 -8.31 -1.04 -22.96
C GLU A 134 -7.16 -0.07 -22.83
N LEU A 135 -7.29 0.98 -22.01
CA LEU A 135 -6.17 1.87 -21.71
C LEU A 135 -5.04 1.10 -20.99
N CYS A 136 -5.38 0.26 -20.04
CA CYS A 136 -4.41 -0.58 -19.34
C CYS A 136 -3.63 -1.47 -20.31
N ARG A 137 -4.33 -2.13 -21.23
CA ARG A 137 -3.71 -3.01 -22.25
C ARG A 137 -2.85 -2.26 -23.26
N LYS A 138 -3.18 -1.02 -23.57
CA LYS A 138 -2.39 -0.18 -24.48
C LYS A 138 -1.15 0.40 -23.82
N LEU A 139 -1.22 0.66 -22.52
CA LEU A 139 -0.17 1.36 -21.78
C LEU A 139 0.84 0.39 -21.14
N PHE A 140 0.37 -0.72 -20.56
CA PHE A 140 1.18 -1.63 -19.77
C PHE A 140 1.34 -3.01 -20.41
N LEU A 141 2.51 -3.61 -20.17
CA LEU A 141 2.78 -5.01 -20.47
C LEU A 141 2.20 -5.90 -19.36
N SER A 142 1.91 -7.16 -19.68
CA SER A 142 1.34 -8.12 -18.73
C SER A 142 2.18 -8.28 -17.45
N GLY A 143 3.53 -8.30 -17.60
CA GLY A 143 4.43 -8.37 -16.44
C GLY A 143 4.41 -7.12 -15.57
N GLU A 144 4.24 -5.93 -16.18
CA GLU A 144 4.10 -4.67 -15.45
C GLU A 144 2.79 -4.66 -14.64
N VAL A 145 1.68 -5.13 -15.25
CA VAL A 145 0.38 -5.31 -14.57
C VAL A 145 0.50 -6.28 -13.41
N ALA A 146 1.15 -7.43 -13.61
CA ALA A 146 1.36 -8.43 -12.55
C ALA A 146 2.18 -7.87 -11.38
N ASN A 147 3.23 -7.10 -11.66
CA ASN A 147 4.06 -6.48 -10.62
C ASN A 147 3.29 -5.44 -9.81
N MET A 148 2.49 -4.59 -10.46
CA MET A 148 1.63 -3.62 -9.78
C MET A 148 0.54 -4.31 -8.96
N TYR A 149 -0.11 -5.34 -9.51
CA TYR A 149 -1.07 -6.18 -8.80
C TYR A 149 -0.48 -6.77 -7.51
N ASN A 150 0.71 -7.37 -7.60
CA ASN A 150 1.39 -7.95 -6.43
C ASN A 150 1.71 -6.89 -5.37
N ALA A 151 2.12 -5.69 -5.80
CA ALA A 151 2.37 -4.59 -4.88
C ALA A 151 1.09 -4.15 -4.16
N ILE A 152 0.00 -3.93 -4.91
CA ILE A 152 -1.30 -3.52 -4.36
C ILE A 152 -1.85 -4.59 -3.40
N THR A 153 -1.78 -5.86 -3.78
CA THR A 153 -2.23 -6.98 -2.95
C THR A 153 -1.48 -7.05 -1.61
N LYS A 154 -0.15 -6.90 -1.63
CA LYS A 154 0.66 -6.85 -0.41
C LYS A 154 0.30 -5.64 0.47
N LEU A 155 0.14 -4.48 -0.14
CA LEU A 155 -0.28 -3.26 0.56
C LEU A 155 -1.68 -3.39 1.16
N SER A 156 -2.57 -4.14 0.53
CA SER A 156 -3.94 -4.42 0.99
C SER A 156 -4.02 -5.47 2.11
N GLY A 157 -2.89 -5.88 2.67
CA GLY A 157 -2.83 -6.76 3.82
C GLY A 157 -2.71 -8.26 3.50
N PHE A 158 -2.55 -8.65 2.24
CA PHE A 158 -2.35 -10.04 1.82
C PHE A 158 -0.86 -10.46 1.89
N SER A 159 -0.15 -10.02 2.92
CA SER A 159 1.22 -10.43 3.19
C SER A 159 1.29 -11.16 4.54
N GLU A 160 2.20 -12.11 4.67
CA GLU A 160 2.41 -12.88 5.90
C GLU A 160 2.76 -12.01 7.12
N THR A 161 3.22 -10.79 6.89
CA THR A 161 3.63 -9.85 7.94
C THR A 161 2.55 -8.84 8.32
N ALA A 162 1.42 -8.80 7.59
CA ALA A 162 0.36 -7.82 7.83
C ALA A 162 -0.36 -8.03 9.17
N VAL A 163 -0.48 -9.29 9.60
CA VAL A 163 -1.06 -9.68 10.89
C VAL A 163 -0.11 -10.66 11.56
N LYS A 164 0.24 -10.38 12.81
CA LYS A 164 1.15 -11.20 13.61
C LYS A 164 0.39 -11.85 14.76
N GLU A 165 0.52 -13.18 14.91
CA GLU A 165 0.12 -13.87 16.11
C GLU A 165 1.10 -13.55 17.23
N LEU A 166 0.61 -13.06 18.37
CA LEU A 166 1.40 -12.89 19.58
C LEU A 166 1.32 -14.16 20.41
N LYS A 167 2.44 -14.86 20.54
CA LYS A 167 2.57 -15.99 21.47
C LYS A 167 2.74 -15.43 22.87
N ASN A 168 1.83 -15.77 23.76
CA ASN A 168 1.93 -15.49 25.19
C ASN A 168 3.03 -16.34 25.85
#